data_bc3e28c75d78c2df04fb67d9880b1b2d
#
_entry.id   bc3e28c75d78c2df04fb67d9880b1b2d
#
_cell.length_a   1.000
_cell.length_b   1.000
_cell.length_c   1.000
_cell.angle_alpha   90.00
_cell.angle_beta   90.00
_cell.angle_gamma   90.00
#
_symmetry.space_group_name_H-M   'P 1'
#
loop_
_entity.id
_entity.type
_entity.pdbx_description
1 polymer ?
#
loop_
_entity_poly.entity_id
_entity_poly.type
_entity_poly.pdbx_seq_one_letter_code
_entity_poly.pdbx_strand_id
1 'polypeptide(L)'
;MSIHAALHHVTHYSYDRLVELGPQVIRLRPAPHCRSNVISYSLKVEPEHFINWQQDPFSNYQARLVFPEKTREFKVTVDLVVEMAVYNPFDFFLEPHAEKFPFAYGVTSAQELAPYLVTNRFTPNFKHYFKSIDFKALKREPIRTIDFLVE
;
A
#
# COMPACT_ATOMS: atom_id res chain seq x y z
N MET A 1 -20.66 17.69 2.42
CA MET A 1 -21.15 16.59 1.56
C MET A 1 -20.02 15.59 1.50
N SER A 2 -20.20 14.37 2.04
CA SER A 2 -19.16 13.33 1.99
C SER A 2 -19.29 12.55 0.68
N ILE A 3 -18.15 12.13 0.13
CA ILE A 3 -18.10 11.31 -1.08
C ILE A 3 -17.93 9.86 -0.63
N HIS A 4 -18.83 8.99 -1.05
CA HIS A 4 -18.71 7.55 -0.85
C HIS A 4 -18.13 6.93 -2.11
N ALA A 5 -17.09 6.11 -1.94
CA ALA A 5 -16.51 5.30 -2.99
C ALA A 5 -16.78 3.82 -2.71
N ALA A 6 -17.28 3.11 -3.74
CA ALA A 6 -17.49 1.67 -3.69
C ALA A 6 -16.45 0.99 -4.60
N LEU A 7 -15.80 -0.03 -4.08
CA LEU A 7 -14.83 -0.85 -4.80
C LEU A 7 -15.30 -2.31 -4.79
N HIS A 8 -15.34 -2.91 -5.97
CA HIS A 8 -15.52 -4.34 -6.16
C HIS A 8 -14.27 -4.90 -6.85
N HIS A 9 -13.54 -5.77 -6.18
CA HIS A 9 -12.31 -6.38 -6.69
C HIS A 9 -12.43 -7.90 -6.73
N VAL A 10 -12.11 -8.49 -7.89
CA VAL A 10 -12.10 -9.94 -8.08
C VAL A 10 -10.75 -10.36 -8.62
N THR A 11 -10.13 -11.33 -7.96
CA THR A 11 -8.98 -12.07 -8.48
C THR A 11 -9.38 -13.53 -8.64
N HIS A 12 -9.25 -14.08 -9.84
CA HIS A 12 -9.64 -15.45 -10.14
C HIS A 12 -8.52 -16.18 -10.88
N TYR A 13 -8.11 -17.31 -10.33
CA TYR A 13 -7.18 -18.25 -10.94
C TYR A 13 -7.91 -19.54 -11.28
N SER A 14 -7.77 -19.98 -12.52
CA SER A 14 -8.29 -21.25 -13.00
C SER A 14 -7.13 -22.16 -13.40
N TYR A 15 -7.16 -23.40 -12.96
CA TYR A 15 -6.11 -24.41 -13.17
C TYR A 15 -6.60 -25.51 -14.11
N ASP A 16 -5.73 -25.98 -14.99
CA ASP A 16 -6.01 -27.10 -15.91
C ASP A 16 -6.24 -28.43 -15.22
N ARG A 17 -5.82 -28.56 -13.96
CA ARG A 17 -5.90 -29.75 -13.13
C ARG A 17 -6.17 -29.41 -11.67
N LEU A 18 -6.48 -30.43 -10.87
CA LEU A 18 -6.56 -30.28 -9.41
C LEU A 18 -5.19 -29.97 -8.83
N VAL A 19 -5.08 -28.84 -8.15
CA VAL A 19 -3.88 -28.38 -7.47
C VAL A 19 -4.09 -28.31 -5.97
N GLU A 20 -3.05 -28.50 -5.21
CA GLU A 20 -3.02 -28.23 -3.78
C GLU A 20 -2.57 -26.80 -3.57
N LEU A 21 -3.42 -25.98 -2.95
CA LEU A 21 -3.10 -24.61 -2.61
C LEU A 21 -2.32 -24.57 -1.29
N GLY A 22 -1.07 -24.09 -1.35
CA GLY A 22 -0.35 -23.74 -0.14
C GLY A 22 -1.03 -22.58 0.61
N PRO A 23 -0.62 -22.29 1.87
CA PRO A 23 -1.15 -21.19 2.63
C PRO A 23 -1.05 -19.86 1.88
N GLN A 24 -2.15 -19.10 1.83
CA GLN A 24 -2.20 -17.78 1.20
C GLN A 24 -2.34 -16.67 2.24
N VAL A 25 -1.81 -15.50 1.92
CA VAL A 25 -1.96 -14.29 2.75
C VAL A 25 -2.57 -13.18 1.90
N ILE A 26 -3.75 -12.73 2.30
CA ILE A 26 -4.49 -11.64 1.62
C ILE A 26 -4.38 -10.37 2.46
N ARG A 27 -3.98 -9.26 1.81
CA ARG A 27 -3.85 -7.92 2.41
C ARG A 27 -4.72 -6.92 1.65
N LEU A 28 -6.01 -7.18 1.58
CA LEU A 28 -6.99 -6.38 0.83
C LEU A 28 -8.01 -5.68 1.73
N ARG A 29 -7.70 -5.54 3.03
CA ARG A 29 -8.52 -4.77 3.96
C ARG A 29 -7.80 -3.48 4.33
N PRO A 30 -8.48 -2.31 4.30
CA PRO A 30 -7.90 -1.06 4.76
C PRO A 30 -7.35 -1.17 6.18
N ALA A 31 -6.18 -0.59 6.41
CA ALA A 31 -5.58 -0.58 7.74
C ALA A 31 -6.41 0.26 8.72
N PRO A 32 -6.38 -0.03 10.04
CA PRO A 32 -7.17 0.71 11.04
C PRO A 32 -6.79 2.19 11.11
N HIS A 33 -5.59 2.55 10.68
CA HIS A 33 -5.10 3.92 10.65
C HIS A 33 -5.35 4.65 9.31
N CYS A 34 -6.11 4.06 8.37
CA CYS A 34 -6.45 4.74 7.14
C CYS A 34 -7.35 5.96 7.44
N ARG A 35 -7.17 7.04 6.69
CA ARG A 35 -7.92 8.29 6.90
C ARG A 35 -9.38 8.18 6.48
N SER A 36 -9.68 7.33 5.50
CA SER A 36 -11.05 7.11 5.04
C SER A 36 -11.82 6.22 6.02
N ASN A 37 -13.06 6.60 6.30
CA ASN A 37 -13.94 5.80 7.15
C ASN A 37 -14.47 4.60 6.36
N VAL A 38 -14.22 3.38 6.84
CA VAL A 38 -14.71 2.15 6.21
C VAL A 38 -16.15 1.92 6.64
N ILE A 39 -17.10 2.11 5.70
CA ILE A 39 -18.53 1.91 5.94
C ILE A 39 -18.88 0.43 5.90
N SER A 40 -18.35 -0.29 4.91
CA SER A 40 -18.53 -1.73 4.79
C SER A 40 -17.31 -2.38 4.16
N TYR A 41 -17.05 -3.62 4.56
CA TYR A 41 -16.00 -4.45 4.00
C TYR A 41 -16.44 -5.91 4.02
N SER A 42 -16.25 -6.62 2.91
CA SER A 42 -16.38 -8.07 2.86
C SER A 42 -15.22 -8.71 2.10
N LEU A 43 -14.82 -9.88 2.55
CA LEU A 43 -13.86 -10.75 1.88
C LEU A 43 -14.53 -12.11 1.70
N LYS A 44 -14.72 -12.50 0.43
CA LYS A 44 -15.21 -13.83 0.07
C LYS A 44 -14.09 -14.56 -0.67
N VAL A 45 -13.81 -15.77 -0.24
CA VAL A 45 -12.77 -16.62 -0.84
C VAL A 45 -13.36 -17.98 -1.20
N GLU A 46 -13.01 -18.47 -2.35
CA GLU A 46 -13.34 -19.81 -2.85
C GLU A 46 -12.02 -20.52 -3.26
N PRO A 47 -11.85 -21.82 -2.99
CA PRO A 47 -12.79 -22.78 -2.40
C PRO A 47 -12.89 -22.68 -0.88
N GLU A 48 -13.48 -23.72 -0.27
CA GLU A 48 -13.58 -23.85 1.20
C GLU A 48 -12.18 -23.74 1.85
N HIS A 49 -12.11 -22.99 2.95
CA HIS A 49 -10.86 -22.64 3.58
C HIS A 49 -11.04 -22.33 5.06
N PHE A 50 -9.95 -22.43 5.81
CA PHE A 50 -9.81 -21.84 7.14
C PHE A 50 -9.20 -20.46 7.01
N ILE A 51 -9.74 -19.48 7.74
CA ILE A 51 -9.25 -18.11 7.76
C ILE A 51 -8.82 -17.69 9.17
N ASN A 52 -7.65 -17.10 9.27
CA ASN A 52 -7.16 -16.47 10.49
C ASN A 52 -6.76 -15.03 10.18
N TRP A 53 -7.38 -14.07 10.89
CA TRP A 53 -7.05 -12.66 10.78
C TRP A 53 -5.93 -12.28 11.74
N GLN A 54 -4.95 -11.59 11.22
CA GLN A 54 -3.79 -11.09 11.93
C GLN A 54 -3.52 -9.63 11.57
N GLN A 55 -2.67 -8.98 12.34
CA GLN A 55 -2.06 -7.70 11.98
C GLN A 55 -0.54 -7.88 11.90
N ASP A 56 0.08 -7.24 10.91
CA ASP A 56 1.53 -7.18 10.84
C ASP A 56 2.09 -6.09 11.79
N PRO A 57 3.42 -5.97 11.97
CA PRO A 57 4.02 -4.95 12.83
C PRO A 57 3.69 -3.51 12.43
N PHE A 58 3.20 -3.28 11.20
CA PHE A 58 2.76 -1.97 10.71
C PHE A 58 1.25 -1.77 10.84
N SER A 59 0.57 -2.63 11.60
CA SER A 59 -0.88 -2.61 11.83
C SER A 59 -1.73 -2.88 10.58
N ASN A 60 -1.16 -3.44 9.50
CA ASN A 60 -1.95 -3.84 8.35
C ASN A 60 -2.68 -5.16 8.61
N TYR A 61 -3.93 -5.25 8.18
CA TYR A 61 -4.68 -6.49 8.27
C TYR A 61 -4.17 -7.54 7.29
N GLN A 62 -4.04 -8.79 7.77
CA GLN A 62 -3.70 -9.96 6.97
C GLN A 62 -4.72 -11.06 7.23
N ALA A 63 -5.34 -11.56 6.16
CA ALA A 63 -6.12 -12.79 6.21
C ALA A 63 -5.21 -13.94 5.80
N ARG A 64 -4.86 -14.82 6.73
CA ARG A 64 -4.12 -16.05 6.45
C ARG A 64 -5.10 -17.18 6.19
N LEU A 65 -4.97 -17.79 5.02
CA LEU A 65 -5.85 -18.83 4.52
C LEU A 65 -5.12 -20.15 4.42
N VAL A 66 -5.82 -21.23 4.76
CA VAL A 66 -5.36 -22.61 4.56
C VAL A 66 -6.49 -23.38 3.90
N PHE A 67 -6.16 -24.13 2.85
CA PHE A 67 -7.10 -24.89 2.04
C PHE A 67 -6.95 -26.38 2.35
N PRO A 68 -8.03 -27.06 2.83
CA PRO A 68 -7.95 -28.46 3.20
C PRO A 68 -7.93 -29.40 1.99
N GLU A 69 -8.49 -28.96 0.86
CA GLU A 69 -8.71 -29.80 -0.29
C GLU A 69 -8.07 -29.25 -1.58
N LYS A 70 -7.82 -30.14 -2.53
CA LYS A 70 -7.37 -29.78 -3.87
C LYS A 70 -8.49 -29.10 -4.65
N THR A 71 -8.14 -28.12 -5.46
CA THR A 71 -9.07 -27.33 -6.24
C THR A 71 -8.63 -27.13 -7.67
N ARG A 72 -9.57 -26.74 -8.53
CA ARG A 72 -9.31 -26.24 -9.89
C ARG A 72 -9.39 -24.73 -10.01
N GLU A 73 -9.79 -24.04 -8.97
CA GLU A 73 -9.91 -22.59 -9.00
C GLU A 73 -9.64 -21.98 -7.62
N PHE A 74 -9.13 -20.76 -7.66
CA PHE A 74 -8.94 -19.94 -6.48
C PHE A 74 -9.48 -18.54 -6.81
N LYS A 75 -10.50 -18.11 -6.07
CA LYS A 75 -11.16 -16.84 -6.31
C LYS A 75 -11.23 -16.04 -5.02
N VAL A 76 -10.87 -14.79 -5.12
CA VAL A 76 -10.94 -13.81 -4.05
C VAL A 76 -11.82 -12.66 -4.51
N THR A 77 -12.85 -12.34 -3.76
CA THR A 77 -13.74 -11.21 -4.01
C THR A 77 -13.72 -10.29 -2.80
N VAL A 78 -13.47 -9.02 -3.03
CA VAL A 78 -13.52 -7.97 -2.00
C VAL A 78 -14.52 -6.92 -2.41
N ASP A 79 -15.45 -6.62 -1.52
CA ASP A 79 -16.36 -5.48 -1.61
C ASP A 79 -16.04 -4.51 -0.49
N LEU A 80 -15.85 -3.25 -0.84
CA LEU A 80 -15.48 -2.20 0.08
C LEU A 80 -16.27 -0.93 -0.24
N VAL A 81 -16.87 -0.34 0.77
CA VAL A 81 -17.44 1.00 0.69
C VAL A 81 -16.74 1.88 1.73
N VAL A 82 -16.22 2.99 1.27
CA VAL A 82 -15.54 3.97 2.12
C VAL A 82 -16.16 5.35 1.95
N GLU A 83 -16.20 6.07 3.04
CA GLU A 83 -16.43 7.51 3.05
C GLU A 83 -15.08 8.21 2.92
N MET A 84 -14.90 8.96 1.82
CA MET A 84 -13.65 9.65 1.54
C MET A 84 -13.50 10.84 2.51
N ALA A 85 -12.40 10.85 3.24
CA ALA A 85 -12.05 12.00 4.06
C ALA A 85 -11.72 13.20 3.15
N VAL A 86 -12.43 14.30 3.36
CA VAL A 86 -12.07 15.57 2.73
C VAL A 86 -10.97 16.21 3.57
N TYR A 87 -9.79 16.34 3.01
CA TYR A 87 -8.69 17.04 3.66
C TYR A 87 -7.98 17.95 2.66
N ASN A 88 -7.45 19.04 3.18
CA ASN A 88 -6.59 19.91 2.39
C ASN A 88 -5.19 19.26 2.30
N PRO A 89 -4.68 18.92 1.10
CA PRO A 89 -3.35 18.33 0.95
C PRO A 89 -2.23 19.28 1.39
N PHE A 90 -2.51 20.56 1.53
CA PHE A 90 -1.57 21.59 1.99
C PHE A 90 -1.70 21.90 3.50
N ASP A 91 -2.58 21.20 4.22
CA ASP A 91 -2.74 21.35 5.67
C ASP A 91 -1.73 20.49 6.42
N PHE A 92 -0.47 20.90 6.35
CA PHE A 92 0.65 20.32 7.08
C PHE A 92 1.70 21.39 7.42
N PHE A 93 2.48 21.11 8.44
CA PHE A 93 3.65 21.88 8.81
C PHE A 93 4.91 21.05 8.57
N LEU A 94 5.93 21.68 8.01
CA LEU A 94 7.23 21.07 7.88
C LEU A 94 8.08 21.36 9.14
N GLU A 95 8.77 20.34 9.60
CA GLU A 95 9.83 20.53 10.57
C GLU A 95 10.92 21.45 9.97
N PRO A 96 11.55 22.35 10.76
CA PRO A 96 12.52 23.30 10.26
C PRO A 96 13.65 22.67 9.42
N HIS A 97 14.08 21.46 9.80
CA HIS A 97 15.13 20.74 9.07
C HIS A 97 14.67 20.19 7.72
N ALA A 98 13.35 20.09 7.48
CA ALA A 98 12.76 19.55 6.26
C ALA A 98 12.19 20.63 5.32
N GLU A 99 12.33 21.91 5.65
CA GLU A 99 11.85 23.03 4.81
C GLU A 99 12.52 23.08 3.44
N LYS A 100 13.77 22.63 3.37
CA LYS A 100 14.56 22.60 2.14
C LYS A 100 14.96 21.18 1.76
N PHE A 101 14.79 20.83 0.49
CA PHE A 101 15.24 19.57 -0.08
C PHE A 101 16.63 19.74 -0.74
N PRO A 102 17.56 18.78 -0.62
CA PRO A 102 17.46 17.54 0.16
C PRO A 102 17.68 17.75 1.66
N PHE A 103 16.98 16.96 2.48
CA PHE A 103 17.13 16.93 3.93
C PHE A 103 17.40 15.53 4.45
N ALA A 104 17.81 15.42 5.69
CA ALA A 104 17.99 14.15 6.39
C ALA A 104 17.00 14.02 7.54
N TYR A 105 16.47 12.81 7.74
CA TYR A 105 15.64 12.52 8.90
C TYR A 105 16.48 12.52 10.19
N GLY A 106 15.88 12.97 11.28
CA GLY A 106 16.46 12.80 12.61
C GLY A 106 16.62 11.31 12.97
N VAL A 107 17.48 11.00 13.94
CA VAL A 107 17.86 9.61 14.28
C VAL A 107 16.64 8.73 14.54
N THR A 108 15.70 9.19 15.36
CA THR A 108 14.47 8.44 15.69
C THR A 108 13.63 8.17 14.45
N SER A 109 13.31 9.21 13.69
CA SER A 109 12.49 9.08 12.46
C SER A 109 13.18 8.21 11.41
N ALA A 110 14.51 8.29 11.28
CA ALA A 110 15.27 7.43 10.36
C ALA A 110 15.18 5.94 10.76
N GLN A 111 15.18 5.62 12.05
CA GLN A 111 15.01 4.26 12.56
C GLN A 111 13.59 3.74 12.28
N GLU A 112 12.57 4.54 12.56
CA GLU A 112 11.17 4.18 12.35
C GLU A 112 10.84 4.02 10.86
N LEU A 113 11.41 4.85 10.00
CA LEU A 113 11.22 4.83 8.55
C LEU A 113 12.16 3.86 7.82
N ALA A 114 13.12 3.23 8.50
CA ALA A 114 14.11 2.36 7.87
C ALA A 114 13.52 1.33 6.89
N PRO A 115 12.42 0.62 7.19
CA PRO A 115 11.81 -0.34 6.27
C PRO A 115 11.31 0.30 4.95
N TYR A 116 10.93 1.58 4.99
CA TYR A 116 10.40 2.34 3.85
C TYR A 116 11.51 3.02 3.04
N LEU A 117 12.68 3.23 3.64
CA LEU A 117 13.85 3.84 3.00
C LEU A 117 14.71 2.82 2.23
N VAL A 118 14.45 1.51 2.42
CA VAL A 118 15.16 0.46 1.68
C VAL A 118 14.70 0.46 0.23
N THR A 119 15.64 0.75 -0.69
CA THR A 119 15.38 0.66 -2.13
C THR A 119 15.70 -0.72 -2.65
N ASN A 120 14.73 -1.37 -3.28
CA ASN A 120 14.93 -2.62 -4.00
C ASN A 120 15.72 -2.41 -5.30
N ARG A 121 16.17 -3.51 -5.93
CA ARG A 121 16.83 -3.45 -7.23
C ARG A 121 15.86 -2.91 -8.28
N PHE A 122 16.23 -1.79 -8.88
CA PHE A 122 15.45 -1.20 -9.97
C PHE A 122 15.58 -2.04 -11.24
N THR A 123 14.45 -2.29 -11.90
CA THR A 123 14.44 -2.86 -13.25
C THR A 123 15.11 -1.91 -14.25
N PRO A 124 15.61 -2.39 -15.41
CA PRO A 124 16.21 -1.52 -16.43
C PRO A 124 15.27 -0.37 -16.86
N ASN A 125 13.98 -0.66 -17.06
CA ASN A 125 12.98 0.33 -17.45
C ASN A 125 12.76 1.39 -16.36
N PHE A 126 12.71 0.97 -15.10
CA PHE A 126 12.59 1.92 -13.99
C PHE A 126 13.84 2.79 -13.85
N LYS A 127 15.04 2.22 -14.05
CA LYS A 127 16.28 3.01 -14.07
C LYS A 127 16.28 4.05 -15.19
N HIS A 128 15.75 3.69 -16.36
CA HIS A 128 15.64 4.62 -17.49
C HIS A 128 14.69 5.76 -17.14
N TYR A 129 13.50 5.46 -16.64
CA TYR A 129 12.55 6.48 -16.16
C TYR A 129 13.14 7.36 -15.08
N PHE A 130 13.77 6.77 -14.06
CA PHE A 130 14.38 7.53 -12.97
C PHE A 130 15.50 8.47 -13.44
N LYS A 131 16.25 8.07 -14.48
CA LYS A 131 17.28 8.94 -15.09
C LYS A 131 16.70 10.10 -15.92
N SER A 132 15.45 9.98 -16.40
CA SER A 132 14.78 11.06 -17.12
C SER A 132 14.36 12.21 -16.19
N ILE A 133 14.25 11.97 -14.90
CA ILE A 133 14.01 12.99 -13.90
C ILE A 133 15.34 13.72 -13.63
N ASP A 134 15.40 15.01 -13.91
CA ASP A 134 16.65 15.78 -13.74
C ASP A 134 16.91 16.17 -12.28
N PHE A 135 17.26 15.17 -11.48
CA PHE A 135 17.68 15.39 -10.08
C PHE A 135 18.98 16.20 -9.94
N LYS A 136 19.75 16.42 -11.03
CA LYS A 136 20.95 17.22 -10.96
C LYS A 136 20.63 18.70 -10.88
N ALA A 137 19.57 19.15 -11.53
CA ALA A 137 19.07 20.50 -11.37
C ALA A 137 18.66 20.78 -9.93
N LEU A 138 18.00 19.83 -9.30
CA LEU A 138 17.54 19.90 -7.92
C LEU A 138 18.67 19.88 -6.87
N LYS A 139 19.86 19.36 -7.22
CA LYS A 139 21.02 19.28 -6.31
C LYS A 139 21.89 20.53 -6.31
N ARG A 140 21.73 21.44 -7.27
CA ARG A 140 22.59 22.61 -7.41
C ARG A 140 22.29 23.69 -6.37
N GLU A 141 21.01 23.86 -6.04
CA GLU A 141 20.55 24.77 -4.99
C GLU A 141 19.43 24.09 -4.18
N PRO A 142 19.45 24.22 -2.83
CA PRO A 142 18.36 23.70 -2.02
C PRO A 142 17.04 24.40 -2.40
N ILE A 143 16.05 23.63 -2.84
CA ILE A 143 14.71 24.13 -3.14
C ILE A 143 13.80 23.89 -1.94
N ARG A 144 12.66 24.59 -1.87
CA ARG A 144 11.67 24.32 -0.86
C ARG A 144 11.10 22.91 -1.06
N THR A 145 10.99 22.15 0.02
CA THR A 145 10.49 20.77 -0.05
C THR A 145 9.09 20.68 -0.67
N ILE A 146 8.25 21.69 -0.41
CA ILE A 146 6.90 21.75 -1.01
C ILE A 146 6.99 21.88 -2.54
N ASP A 147 7.86 22.77 -3.03
CA ASP A 147 8.03 22.98 -4.47
C ASP A 147 8.53 21.70 -5.17
N PHE A 148 9.47 20.99 -4.51
CA PHE A 148 9.94 19.67 -4.99
C PHE A 148 8.85 18.60 -5.08
N LEU A 149 7.85 18.64 -4.19
CA LEU A 149 6.77 17.63 -4.17
C LEU A 149 5.66 17.94 -5.18
N VAL A 150 5.55 19.17 -5.65
CA VAL A 150 4.49 19.63 -6.57
C VAL A 150 4.93 19.61 -8.03
N GLU A 151 6.25 19.74 -8.31
CA GLU A 151 6.82 19.58 -9.66
C GLU A 151 6.87 18.09 -10.11
#